data_30c9e67c8b20ce6edefb048e7e298bd1
#
_entry.id   30c9e67c8b20ce6edefb048e7e298bd1
#
_cell.length_a   1.000
_cell.length_b   1.000
_cell.length_c   1.000
_cell.angle_alpha   90.00
_cell.angle_beta   90.00
_cell.angle_gamma   90.00
#
_symmetry.space_group_name_H-M   'P 1'
#
loop_
_entity.id
_entity.type
_entity.pdbx_description
1 polymer ?
#
loop_
_entity_poly.entity_id
_entity_poly.type
_entity_poly.pdbx_seq_one_letter_code
_entity_poly.pdbx_strand_id
1 'polypeptide(L)'
;LQILTPSRKSNVGVERLNKIMQDFLNPADAIKQERQVGDVTFREGDKVMQIKNDYQLAWEKRSRYGIPTEQGTGAFNGDTGVIERISTFDENVTVKFEDGRFVTYEFSQLDELELAYAITVHKSQGSEYPAVIIPMSQGPRMLMNRNILYTAVTRARKCVCLVGEEEIFRLMAGNVSESKRYSSLTDRIEEIRHIEDFGQ
;
A
#
# COMPACT_ATOMS: atom_id res chain seq x y z
N LEU A 1 1.87 6.32 11.03
CA LEU A 1 0.56 6.77 10.56
C LEU A 1 0.38 6.37 9.10
N GLN A 2 -0.78 5.80 8.75
CA GLN A 2 -1.10 5.43 7.38
C GLN A 2 -2.54 5.83 7.00
N ILE A 3 -2.72 6.41 5.81
CA ILE A 3 -4.05 6.66 5.26
C ILE A 3 -4.44 5.45 4.42
N LEU A 4 -5.62 4.88 4.69
CA LEU A 4 -6.19 3.75 3.96
C LEU A 4 -7.48 4.18 3.27
N THR A 5 -7.54 4.04 1.96
CA THR A 5 -8.72 4.37 1.16
C THR A 5 -9.17 3.19 0.31
N PRO A 6 -10.48 3.01 0.07
CA PRO A 6 -10.96 1.88 -0.71
C PRO A 6 -10.61 1.98 -2.21
N SER A 7 -10.37 3.18 -2.74
CA SER A 7 -10.24 3.41 -4.19
C SER A 7 -8.94 4.12 -4.59
N ARG A 8 -8.54 3.97 -5.87
CA ARG A 8 -7.39 4.69 -6.43
C ARG A 8 -7.78 6.07 -6.98
N LYS A 9 -8.89 6.13 -7.72
CA LYS A 9 -9.29 7.28 -8.58
C LYS A 9 -10.58 7.95 -8.12
N SER A 10 -10.80 8.14 -6.83
CA SER A 10 -11.93 8.94 -6.32
C SER A 10 -11.44 10.28 -5.76
N ASN A 11 -12.38 11.12 -5.31
CA ASN A 11 -12.05 12.39 -4.66
C ASN A 11 -11.15 12.22 -3.42
N VAL A 12 -11.26 11.09 -2.73
CA VAL A 12 -10.40 10.67 -1.62
C VAL A 12 -9.62 9.39 -1.99
N GLY A 13 -9.31 9.21 -3.28
CA GLY A 13 -8.53 8.11 -3.80
C GLY A 13 -7.03 8.29 -3.57
N VAL A 14 -6.29 7.19 -3.69
CA VAL A 14 -4.83 7.13 -3.46
C VAL A 14 -4.08 8.20 -4.25
N GLU A 15 -4.37 8.34 -5.55
CA GLU A 15 -3.63 9.25 -6.42
C GLU A 15 -3.74 10.70 -5.96
N ARG A 16 -4.98 11.15 -5.66
CA ARG A 16 -5.23 12.51 -5.20
C ARG A 16 -4.71 12.76 -3.80
N LEU A 17 -4.94 11.80 -2.88
CA LEU A 17 -4.47 11.94 -1.50
C LEU A 17 -2.95 11.96 -1.43
N ASN A 18 -2.24 11.14 -2.19
CA ASN A 18 -0.79 11.16 -2.22
C ASN A 18 -0.24 12.50 -2.67
N LYS A 19 -0.82 13.11 -3.71
CA LYS A 19 -0.40 14.44 -4.16
C LYS A 19 -0.64 15.51 -3.09
N ILE A 20 -1.84 15.56 -2.51
CA ILE A 20 -2.17 16.53 -1.45
C ILE A 20 -1.26 16.34 -0.23
N MET A 21 -1.03 15.09 0.18
CA MET A 21 -0.22 14.80 1.36
C MET A 21 1.26 15.05 1.10
N GLN A 22 1.76 14.81 -0.11
CA GLN A 22 3.12 15.19 -0.50
C GLN A 22 3.31 16.71 -0.40
N ASP A 23 2.41 17.49 -1.00
CA ASP A 23 2.49 18.95 -0.99
C ASP A 23 2.42 19.52 0.43
N PHE A 24 1.70 18.86 1.34
CA PHE A 24 1.54 19.30 2.72
C PHE A 24 2.68 18.82 3.66
N LEU A 25 3.08 17.55 3.57
CA LEU A 25 4.04 16.92 4.49
C LEU A 25 5.49 17.03 3.99
N ASN A 26 5.66 17.07 2.67
CA ASN A 26 6.96 17.15 2.03
C ASN A 26 6.91 18.14 0.86
N PRO A 27 6.68 19.44 1.14
CA PRO A 27 6.60 20.46 0.08
C PRO A 27 7.89 20.56 -0.72
N ALA A 28 7.76 21.06 -1.95
CA ALA A 28 8.91 21.35 -2.80
C ALA A 28 9.84 22.36 -2.11
N ASP A 29 11.15 22.10 -2.21
CA ASP A 29 12.20 22.95 -1.65
C ASP A 29 13.37 22.98 -2.64
N ALA A 30 14.04 24.13 -2.77
CA ALA A 30 15.19 24.31 -3.66
C ALA A 30 16.39 23.40 -3.31
N ILE A 31 16.43 22.87 -2.07
CA ILE A 31 17.52 21.99 -1.60
C ILE A 31 17.23 20.53 -1.93
N LYS A 32 15.94 20.14 -2.04
CA LYS A 32 15.55 18.74 -2.32
C LYS A 32 15.62 18.44 -3.80
N GLN A 33 16.17 17.29 -4.11
CA GLN A 33 16.14 16.79 -5.48
C GLN A 33 14.77 16.15 -5.77
N GLU A 34 14.35 16.28 -7.02
CA GLU A 34 13.10 15.72 -7.52
C GLU A 34 13.32 14.93 -8.81
N ARG A 35 12.52 13.91 -9.02
CA ARG A 35 12.45 13.17 -10.28
C ARG A 35 11.02 12.94 -10.70
N GLN A 36 10.65 13.41 -11.89
CA GLN A 36 9.36 13.14 -12.49
C GLN A 36 9.39 11.83 -13.27
N VAL A 37 8.36 10.99 -13.03
CA VAL A 37 8.12 9.74 -13.75
C VAL A 37 6.64 9.70 -14.13
N GLY A 38 6.33 9.87 -15.41
CA GLY A 38 4.94 10.07 -15.85
C GLY A 38 4.28 11.27 -15.17
N ASP A 39 3.15 11.02 -14.52
CA ASP A 39 2.38 12.05 -13.81
C ASP A 39 2.78 12.20 -12.32
N VAL A 40 3.75 11.40 -11.86
CA VAL A 40 4.21 11.40 -10.46
C VAL A 40 5.56 12.09 -10.36
N THR A 41 5.71 13.02 -9.42
CA THR A 41 7.00 13.59 -9.03
C THR A 41 7.42 12.97 -7.72
N PHE A 42 8.55 12.27 -7.72
CA PHE A 42 9.22 11.78 -6.52
C PHE A 42 10.18 12.85 -5.99
N ARG A 43 10.21 13.00 -4.68
CA ARG A 43 11.02 14.00 -3.98
C ARG A 43 11.77 13.37 -2.81
N GLU A 44 12.95 13.82 -2.51
CA GLU A 44 13.66 13.41 -1.29
C GLU A 44 12.80 13.66 -0.06
N GLY A 45 12.68 12.65 0.81
CA GLY A 45 11.79 12.64 1.96
C GLY A 45 10.39 12.06 1.70
N ASP A 46 10.05 11.72 0.46
CA ASP A 46 8.76 11.11 0.16
C ASP A 46 8.61 9.71 0.75
N LYS A 47 7.44 9.43 1.29
CA LYS A 47 7.04 8.08 1.66
C LYS A 47 6.64 7.31 0.40
N VAL A 48 7.28 6.17 0.18
CA VAL A 48 7.08 5.31 -1.00
C VAL A 48 6.82 3.86 -0.61
N MET A 49 6.27 3.10 -1.55
CA MET A 49 6.04 1.67 -1.44
C MET A 49 6.50 0.97 -2.72
N GLN A 50 7.19 -0.15 -2.57
CA GLN A 50 7.45 -1.11 -3.65
C GLN A 50 6.14 -1.74 -4.09
N ILE A 51 5.89 -1.78 -5.41
CA ILE A 51 4.61 -2.28 -5.96
C ILE A 51 4.75 -3.53 -6.82
N LYS A 52 5.97 -3.99 -7.01
CA LYS A 52 6.32 -5.24 -7.72
C LYS A 52 7.28 -6.06 -6.85
N ASN A 53 7.37 -7.36 -7.07
CA ASN A 53 8.44 -8.16 -6.49
C ASN A 53 9.65 -8.11 -7.43
N ASP A 54 10.76 -7.60 -6.94
CA ASP A 54 12.07 -7.71 -7.61
C ASP A 54 13.03 -8.51 -6.71
N TYR A 55 13.29 -9.76 -7.08
CA TYR A 55 14.16 -10.68 -6.33
C TYR A 55 15.65 -10.41 -6.53
N GLN A 56 16.02 -9.62 -7.53
CA GLN A 56 17.42 -9.34 -7.89
C GLN A 56 17.89 -7.98 -7.38
N LEU A 57 16.98 -7.12 -6.98
CA LEU A 57 17.30 -5.78 -6.51
C LEU A 57 18.13 -5.85 -5.24
N ALA A 58 19.36 -5.36 -5.32
CA ALA A 58 20.31 -5.42 -4.22
C ALA A 58 19.93 -4.44 -3.10
N TRP A 59 20.10 -4.87 -1.88
CA TRP A 59 19.96 -4.02 -0.70
C TRP A 59 21.12 -4.19 0.26
N GLU A 60 21.33 -3.16 1.07
CA GLU A 60 22.25 -3.19 2.19
C GLU A 60 21.63 -2.56 3.44
N LYS A 61 22.06 -3.01 4.62
CA LYS A 61 21.84 -2.28 5.86
C LYS A 61 23.13 -1.56 6.25
N ARG A 62 22.99 -0.38 6.82
CA ARG A 62 24.12 0.48 7.18
C ARG A 62 24.15 0.68 8.69
N SER A 63 25.37 0.68 9.25
CA SER A 63 25.61 1.16 10.61
C SER A 63 25.31 2.66 10.72
N ARG A 64 25.31 3.18 11.96
CA ARG A 64 25.19 4.63 12.20
C ARG A 64 26.29 5.49 11.54
N TYR A 65 27.37 4.86 11.12
CA TYR A 65 28.49 5.52 10.42
C TYR A 65 28.43 5.36 8.89
N GLY A 66 27.33 4.82 8.35
CA GLY A 66 27.15 4.60 6.91
C GLY A 66 27.90 3.38 6.36
N ILE A 67 28.52 2.56 7.21
CA ILE A 67 29.26 1.37 6.79
C ILE A 67 28.26 0.22 6.59
N PRO A 68 28.27 -0.49 5.43
CA PRO A 68 27.43 -1.66 5.22
C PRO A 68 27.69 -2.73 6.28
N THR A 69 26.62 -3.28 6.87
CA THR A 69 26.65 -4.34 7.90
C THR A 69 26.04 -5.63 7.42
N GLU A 70 25.02 -5.53 6.57
CA GLU A 70 24.36 -6.67 5.96
C GLU A 70 24.08 -6.34 4.50
N GLN A 71 24.06 -7.35 3.64
CA GLN A 71 23.73 -7.22 2.23
C GLN A 71 22.89 -8.41 1.78
N GLY A 72 22.04 -8.20 0.78
CA GLY A 72 21.24 -9.24 0.19
C GLY A 72 20.53 -8.76 -1.07
N THR A 73 19.58 -9.54 -1.53
CA THR A 73 18.75 -9.21 -2.69
C THR A 73 17.27 -9.38 -2.36
N GLY A 74 16.43 -8.64 -3.07
CA GLY A 74 14.97 -8.69 -3.01
C GLY A 74 14.33 -7.47 -2.37
N ALA A 75 13.45 -6.83 -3.14
CA ALA A 75 12.45 -5.87 -2.67
C ALA A 75 11.07 -6.38 -3.05
N PHE A 76 10.11 -6.29 -2.15
CA PHE A 76 8.83 -6.98 -2.31
C PHE A 76 7.66 -6.03 -2.32
N ASN A 77 6.62 -6.41 -3.06
CA ASN A 77 5.37 -5.65 -3.09
C ASN A 77 4.82 -5.47 -1.68
N GLY A 78 4.65 -4.21 -1.28
CA GLY A 78 4.21 -3.82 0.06
C GLY A 78 5.33 -3.30 0.97
N ASP A 79 6.61 -3.46 0.60
CA ASP A 79 7.72 -2.86 1.34
C ASP A 79 7.58 -1.34 1.30
N THR A 80 7.54 -0.70 2.47
CA THR A 80 7.42 0.76 2.61
C THR A 80 8.70 1.39 3.11
N GLY A 81 8.98 2.58 2.61
CA GLY A 81 10.18 3.32 2.98
C GLY A 81 10.08 4.81 2.67
N VAL A 82 11.21 5.48 2.79
CA VAL A 82 11.36 6.91 2.51
C VAL A 82 12.47 7.09 1.50
N ILE A 83 12.28 7.95 0.51
CA ILE A 83 13.33 8.36 -0.41
C ILE A 83 14.37 9.15 0.38
N GLU A 84 15.55 8.60 0.51
CA GLU A 84 16.65 9.23 1.25
C GLU A 84 17.45 10.17 0.35
N ARG A 85 17.67 9.78 -0.90
CA ARG A 85 18.47 10.54 -1.85
C ARG A 85 18.01 10.31 -3.29
N ILE A 86 18.05 11.38 -4.08
CA ILE A 86 17.92 11.34 -5.54
C ILE A 86 19.20 11.88 -6.13
N SER A 87 19.93 11.08 -6.91
CA SER A 87 21.13 11.51 -7.63
C SER A 87 20.82 11.66 -9.11
N THR A 88 20.82 12.90 -9.58
CA THR A 88 20.65 13.18 -11.02
C THR A 88 21.93 12.87 -11.81
N PHE A 89 23.08 12.86 -11.15
CA PHE A 89 24.37 12.51 -11.76
C PHE A 89 24.50 11.00 -11.99
N ASP A 90 24.12 10.20 -10.96
CA ASP A 90 24.20 8.74 -11.02
C ASP A 90 22.88 8.12 -11.59
N GLU A 91 21.90 8.95 -11.93
CA GLU A 91 20.60 8.57 -12.44
C GLU A 91 19.86 7.53 -11.56
N ASN A 92 19.93 7.71 -10.23
CA ASN A 92 19.33 6.77 -9.30
C ASN A 92 18.62 7.43 -8.12
N VAL A 93 17.81 6.60 -7.44
CA VAL A 93 17.08 6.96 -6.22
C VAL A 93 17.39 5.92 -5.14
N THR A 94 17.82 6.37 -3.98
CA THR A 94 18.03 5.51 -2.81
C THR A 94 16.83 5.61 -1.88
N VAL A 95 16.20 4.46 -1.60
CA VAL A 95 15.09 4.32 -0.65
C VAL A 95 15.57 3.61 0.60
N LYS A 96 15.26 4.17 1.76
CA LYS A 96 15.44 3.52 3.04
C LYS A 96 14.11 2.90 3.48
N PHE A 97 14.02 1.58 3.48
CA PHE A 97 12.85 0.85 3.94
C PHE A 97 12.71 0.85 5.47
N GLU A 98 11.49 0.61 5.96
CA GLU A 98 11.18 0.62 7.40
C GLU A 98 11.95 -0.44 8.20
N ASP A 99 12.38 -1.54 7.58
CA ASP A 99 13.21 -2.59 8.16
C ASP A 99 14.72 -2.27 8.17
N GLY A 100 15.09 -1.07 7.72
CA GLY A 100 16.47 -0.57 7.69
C GLY A 100 17.27 -0.94 6.46
N ARG A 101 16.66 -1.62 5.46
CA ARG A 101 17.29 -1.87 4.17
C ARG A 101 17.37 -0.57 3.35
N PHE A 102 18.53 -0.35 2.71
CA PHE A 102 18.73 0.68 1.69
C PHE A 102 18.77 0.00 0.34
N VAL A 103 17.92 0.47 -0.56
CA VAL A 103 17.81 -0.03 -1.92
C VAL A 103 18.02 1.13 -2.88
N THR A 104 18.82 0.91 -3.90
CA THR A 104 19.08 1.90 -4.95
C THR A 104 18.40 1.45 -6.23
N TYR A 105 17.50 2.30 -6.74
CA TYR A 105 16.77 2.13 -7.98
C TYR A 105 17.39 3.00 -9.07
N GLU A 106 17.61 2.45 -10.24
CA GLU A 106 17.86 3.26 -11.42
C GLU A 106 16.58 4.02 -11.81
N PHE A 107 16.72 5.15 -12.50
CA PHE A 107 15.54 5.91 -12.95
C PHE A 107 14.59 5.12 -13.83
N SER A 108 15.10 4.12 -14.55
CA SER A 108 14.32 3.16 -15.35
C SER A 108 13.44 2.23 -14.51
N GLN A 109 13.77 2.01 -13.23
CA GLN A 109 13.07 1.12 -12.30
C GLN A 109 12.05 1.84 -11.40
N LEU A 110 11.91 3.17 -11.52
CA LEU A 110 11.01 3.94 -10.67
C LEU A 110 9.52 3.64 -10.90
N ASP A 111 9.17 2.93 -11.96
CA ASP A 111 7.82 2.37 -12.16
C ASP A 111 7.48 1.23 -11.18
N GLU A 112 8.44 0.76 -10.40
CA GLU A 112 8.26 -0.17 -9.29
C GLU A 112 7.88 0.49 -7.97
N LEU A 113 7.96 1.83 -7.90
CA LEU A 113 7.62 2.61 -6.72
C LEU A 113 6.33 3.41 -6.91
N GLU A 114 5.58 3.56 -5.84
CA GLU A 114 4.46 4.51 -5.74
C GLU A 114 4.59 5.35 -4.48
N LEU A 115 4.08 6.59 -4.50
CA LEU A 115 3.90 7.38 -3.27
C LEU A 115 2.97 6.64 -2.30
N ALA A 116 3.30 6.63 -1.02
CA ALA A 116 2.64 5.80 -0.02
C ALA A 116 2.15 6.56 1.22
N TYR A 117 1.88 7.86 1.13
CA TYR A 117 1.17 8.60 2.17
C TYR A 117 -0.25 8.04 2.37
N ALA A 118 -0.92 7.71 1.26
CA ALA A 118 -2.16 6.97 1.21
C ALA A 118 -1.99 5.71 0.33
N ILE A 119 -2.56 4.59 0.76
CA ILE A 119 -2.58 3.34 0.02
C ILE A 119 -4.00 2.75 -0.01
N THR A 120 -4.26 1.80 -0.91
CA THR A 120 -5.55 1.12 -0.88
C THR A 120 -5.62 0.15 0.30
N VAL A 121 -6.85 -0.07 0.80
CA VAL A 121 -7.11 -1.09 1.83
C VAL A 121 -6.59 -2.46 1.41
N HIS A 122 -6.68 -2.82 0.12
CA HIS A 122 -6.16 -4.09 -0.40
C HIS A 122 -4.62 -4.18 -0.28
N LYS A 123 -3.90 -3.10 -0.59
CA LYS A 123 -2.44 -3.06 -0.45
C LYS A 123 -1.96 -3.08 1.01
N SER A 124 -2.84 -2.74 1.95
CA SER A 124 -2.52 -2.81 3.38
C SER A 124 -2.69 -4.21 3.99
N GLN A 125 -3.19 -5.18 3.23
CA GLN A 125 -3.36 -6.55 3.72
C GLN A 125 -2.00 -7.17 4.08
N GLY A 126 -1.92 -7.79 5.25
CA GLY A 126 -0.67 -8.32 5.80
C GLY A 126 0.16 -7.31 6.61
N SER A 127 -0.08 -6.01 6.43
CA SER A 127 0.62 -4.96 7.18
C SER A 127 -0.20 -4.44 8.35
N GLU A 128 0.47 -3.89 9.36
CA GLU A 128 -0.15 -3.23 10.51
C GLU A 128 0.53 -1.88 10.79
N TYR A 129 -0.27 -0.91 11.23
CA TYR A 129 0.20 0.45 11.45
C TYR A 129 -0.13 0.92 12.86
N PRO A 130 0.72 1.72 13.53
CA PRO A 130 0.40 2.28 14.84
C PRO A 130 -0.90 3.08 14.85
N ALA A 131 -1.17 3.83 13.79
CA ALA A 131 -2.41 4.57 13.61
C ALA A 131 -2.83 4.57 12.14
N VAL A 132 -4.15 4.49 11.90
CA VAL A 132 -4.77 4.48 10.58
C VAL A 132 -5.78 5.61 10.48
N ILE A 133 -5.75 6.34 9.36
CA ILE A 133 -6.81 7.29 8.97
C ILE A 133 -7.59 6.68 7.81
N ILE A 134 -8.92 6.68 7.92
CA ILE A 134 -9.81 6.16 6.90
C ILE A 134 -10.76 7.29 6.47
N PRO A 135 -10.60 7.83 5.25
CA PRO A 135 -11.53 8.83 4.76
C PRO A 135 -12.90 8.22 4.43
N MET A 136 -13.95 8.79 5.00
CA MET A 136 -15.35 8.40 4.81
C MET A 136 -16.02 9.35 3.83
N SER A 137 -16.00 9.00 2.56
CA SER A 137 -16.63 9.78 1.47
C SER A 137 -17.24 8.82 0.46
N GLN A 138 -18.16 9.33 -0.34
CA GLN A 138 -18.80 8.57 -1.41
C GLN A 138 -17.75 8.01 -2.38
N GLY A 139 -17.97 6.78 -2.79
CA GLY A 139 -17.09 6.04 -3.69
C GLY A 139 -17.83 4.97 -4.50
N PRO A 140 -17.11 4.16 -5.28
CA PRO A 140 -17.69 3.05 -6.03
C PRO A 140 -18.44 2.10 -5.11
N ARG A 141 -19.72 1.80 -5.40
CA ARG A 141 -20.60 0.97 -4.55
C ARG A 141 -19.98 -0.38 -4.17
N MET A 142 -19.25 -1.00 -5.09
CA MET A 142 -18.57 -2.28 -4.84
C MET A 142 -17.50 -2.21 -3.73
N LEU A 143 -16.94 -1.04 -3.50
CA LEU A 143 -15.92 -0.81 -2.47
C LEU A 143 -16.50 -0.28 -1.16
N MET A 144 -17.81 0.05 -1.15
CA MET A 144 -18.49 0.61 0.02
C MET A 144 -19.19 -0.51 0.79
N ASN A 145 -18.42 -1.43 1.36
CA ASN A 145 -18.93 -2.59 2.08
C ASN A 145 -18.24 -2.82 3.42
N ARG A 146 -18.87 -3.63 4.29
CA ARG A 146 -18.38 -3.95 5.62
C ARG A 146 -16.99 -4.58 5.62
N ASN A 147 -16.71 -5.47 4.66
CA ASN A 147 -15.45 -6.21 4.64
C ASN A 147 -14.24 -5.29 4.41
N ILE A 148 -14.39 -4.30 3.53
CA ILE A 148 -13.35 -3.29 3.29
C ILE A 148 -13.16 -2.41 4.52
N LEU A 149 -14.25 -1.95 5.15
CA LEU A 149 -14.18 -1.17 6.38
C LEU A 149 -13.50 -1.96 7.51
N TYR A 150 -13.93 -3.22 7.72
CA TYR A 150 -13.33 -4.11 8.71
C TYR A 150 -11.84 -4.32 8.45
N THR A 151 -11.46 -4.62 7.21
CA THR A 151 -10.06 -4.81 6.83
C THR A 151 -9.23 -3.56 7.14
N ALA A 152 -9.74 -2.36 6.83
CA ALA A 152 -9.05 -1.12 7.10
C ALA A 152 -8.88 -0.86 8.61
N VAL A 153 -9.94 -1.04 9.39
CA VAL A 153 -9.92 -0.82 10.85
C VAL A 153 -8.95 -1.78 11.53
N THR A 154 -8.93 -3.05 11.12
CA THR A 154 -8.04 -4.08 11.70
C THR A 154 -6.56 -3.90 11.33
N ARG A 155 -6.20 -2.96 10.47
CA ARG A 155 -4.79 -2.59 10.22
C ARG A 155 -4.20 -1.70 11.30
N ALA A 156 -5.01 -1.13 12.17
CA ALA A 156 -4.53 -0.25 13.23
C ALA A 156 -4.20 -1.03 14.52
N ARG A 157 -3.01 -0.78 15.06
CA ARG A 157 -2.59 -1.35 16.36
C ARG A 157 -3.08 -0.53 17.55
N LYS A 158 -3.13 0.81 17.43
CA LYS A 158 -3.39 1.70 18.56
C LYS A 158 -4.55 2.67 18.34
N CYS A 159 -4.69 3.20 17.13
CA CYS A 159 -5.66 4.26 16.86
C CYS A 159 -6.24 4.16 15.46
N VAL A 160 -7.56 4.31 15.36
CA VAL A 160 -8.28 4.51 14.10
C VAL A 160 -8.94 5.87 14.12
N CYS A 161 -8.73 6.64 13.07
CA CYS A 161 -9.39 7.92 12.84
C CYS A 161 -10.27 7.83 11.59
N LEU A 162 -11.56 7.99 11.75
CA LEU A 162 -12.51 8.08 10.64
C LEU A 162 -12.74 9.57 10.34
N VAL A 163 -12.55 9.99 9.09
CA VAL A 163 -12.64 11.39 8.68
C VAL A 163 -13.64 11.52 7.54
N GLY A 164 -14.73 12.24 7.75
CA GLY A 164 -15.76 12.49 6.73
C GLY A 164 -17.18 12.27 7.21
N GLU A 165 -18.03 11.72 6.36
CA GLU A 165 -19.47 11.63 6.57
C GLU A 165 -19.85 10.39 7.39
N GLU A 166 -20.53 10.59 8.52
CA GLU A 166 -21.03 9.50 9.37
C GLU A 166 -21.99 8.57 8.63
N GLU A 167 -22.79 9.10 7.71
CA GLU A 167 -23.71 8.31 6.89
C GLU A 167 -22.97 7.27 6.04
N ILE A 168 -21.81 7.62 5.52
CA ILE A 168 -20.95 6.71 4.75
C ILE A 168 -20.44 5.58 5.62
N PHE A 169 -20.01 5.88 6.85
CA PHE A 169 -19.64 4.85 7.83
C PHE A 169 -20.79 3.88 8.09
N ARG A 170 -21.99 4.41 8.38
CA ARG A 170 -23.20 3.61 8.62
C ARG A 170 -23.58 2.75 7.42
N LEU A 171 -23.48 3.32 6.21
CA LEU A 171 -23.72 2.60 4.96
C LEU A 171 -22.75 1.44 4.79
N MET A 172 -21.45 1.67 4.97
CA MET A 172 -20.44 0.61 4.85
C MET A 172 -20.62 -0.46 5.92
N ALA A 173 -20.84 -0.07 7.17
CA ALA A 173 -21.05 -1.01 8.27
C ALA A 173 -22.31 -1.88 8.08
N GLY A 174 -23.37 -1.32 7.48
CA GLY A 174 -24.62 -2.01 7.18
C GLY A 174 -24.60 -2.86 5.89
N ASN A 175 -23.66 -2.57 4.97
CA ASN A 175 -23.60 -3.26 3.69
C ASN A 175 -22.85 -4.60 3.81
N VAL A 176 -23.62 -5.69 3.95
CA VAL A 176 -23.16 -7.09 4.10
C VAL A 176 -23.13 -7.80 2.74
N SER A 177 -23.08 -7.08 1.62
CA SER A 177 -23.06 -7.69 0.31
C SER A 177 -21.84 -8.59 0.14
N GLU A 178 -22.00 -9.85 0.47
CA GLU A 178 -21.09 -10.92 0.08
C GLU A 178 -21.38 -11.27 -1.37
N SER A 179 -20.42 -11.17 -2.26
CA SER A 179 -20.51 -11.84 -3.54
C SER A 179 -20.51 -13.34 -3.24
N LYS A 180 -21.68 -13.99 -3.33
CA LYS A 180 -21.76 -15.44 -3.24
C LYS A 180 -20.78 -16.02 -4.26
N ARG A 181 -19.72 -16.64 -3.76
CA ARG A 181 -18.84 -17.43 -4.63
C ARG A 181 -19.65 -18.66 -5.03
N TYR A 182 -20.05 -18.71 -6.28
CA TYR A 182 -20.60 -19.94 -6.88
C TYR A 182 -19.42 -20.89 -7.07
N SER A 183 -19.02 -21.60 -6.02
CA SER A 183 -18.09 -22.71 -6.15
C SER A 183 -18.90 -23.98 -6.21
N SER A 184 -18.66 -24.84 -7.20
CA SER A 184 -19.24 -26.17 -7.29
C SER A 184 -18.63 -27.16 -6.27
N LEU A 185 -17.91 -26.66 -5.26
CA LEU A 185 -17.21 -27.52 -4.29
C LEU A 185 -18.21 -28.33 -3.44
N THR A 186 -19.29 -27.68 -2.97
CA THR A 186 -20.33 -28.36 -2.18
C THR A 186 -21.00 -29.44 -3.00
N ASP A 187 -21.40 -29.12 -4.23
CA ASP A 187 -22.05 -30.07 -5.13
C ASP A 187 -21.14 -31.27 -5.42
N ARG A 188 -19.82 -31.02 -5.66
CA ARG A 188 -18.87 -32.11 -5.88
C ARG A 188 -18.59 -32.96 -4.65
N ILE A 189 -18.60 -32.38 -3.45
CA ILE A 189 -18.49 -33.15 -2.20
C ILE A 189 -19.73 -34.04 -2.01
N GLU A 190 -20.90 -33.53 -2.32
CA GLU A 190 -22.17 -34.33 -2.25
C GLU A 190 -22.15 -35.44 -3.29
N GLU A 191 -21.72 -35.19 -4.52
CA GLU A 191 -21.56 -36.23 -5.55
C GLU A 191 -20.62 -37.34 -5.11
N ILE A 192 -19.47 -37.02 -4.54
CA ILE A 192 -18.52 -38.03 -4.05
C ILE A 192 -19.08 -38.83 -2.90
N ARG A 193 -19.78 -38.23 -1.96
CA ARG A 193 -20.45 -38.93 -0.86
C ARG A 193 -21.50 -39.92 -1.38
N HIS A 194 -22.32 -39.51 -2.35
CA HIS A 194 -23.29 -40.40 -2.95
C HIS A 194 -22.65 -41.60 -3.68
N ILE A 195 -21.48 -41.43 -4.31
CA ILE A 195 -20.74 -42.53 -4.95
C ILE A 195 -20.20 -43.53 -3.91
N GLU A 196 -19.76 -43.06 -2.76
CA GLU A 196 -19.25 -43.91 -1.68
C GLU A 196 -20.38 -44.71 -1.00
N ASP A 197 -21.59 -44.14 -0.85
CA ASP A 197 -22.74 -44.80 -0.27
C ASP A 197 -23.37 -45.90 -1.18
N PHE A 198 -23.13 -45.84 -2.51
CA PHE A 198 -23.58 -46.88 -3.46
C PHE A 198 -22.51 -47.92 -3.79
N GLY A 199 -21.33 -47.84 -3.22
CA GLY A 199 -20.19 -48.75 -3.46
C GLY A 199 -20.02 -49.83 -2.36
N GLN A 200 -20.98 -50.00 -1.44
CA GLN A 200 -21.00 -51.09 -0.42
C GLN A 200 -22.01 -52.15 -0.72
#